data_4fece92a708996733264e26d3a9f6a3b
#
_entry.id   4fece92a708996733264e26d3a9f6a3b
#
_cell.length_a   1.000
_cell.length_b   1.000
_cell.length_c   1.000
_cell.angle_alpha   90.00
_cell.angle_beta   90.00
_cell.angle_gamma   90.00
#
_symmetry.space_group_name_H-M   'P 1'
#
loop_
_entity.id
_entity.type
_entity.pdbx_description
1 polymer ?
#
loop_
_entity_poly.entity_id
_entity_poly.type
_entity_poly.pdbx_seq_one_letter_code
_entity_poly.pdbx_strand_id
1 'polypeptide(L)'
;MKIVVVGAGQVGATLAENLAREYNDITIVDIDESVLHSLQDRLDVRTVTGTGCHPDVLVRAGIEDADMIVAVTSSDELNIIACQVAHSLFHTPTKIARVRAPNYTNPKYKDSLFNDKNMPVDVMITPEQVVTDYICRLIEQPGALQVLDFANGVIQLVALRAVANSPLVGQELRTLKEHMPNIDARVAAIYRRDRALFPEGDTVIEDGDEVFFIAAKKNIRKVMSELRRVEKPYHRLVIAGGGNIGYRLCRALEADYNIKIIEHSAGRAKFLAEKLNKSVVLQGSATDQELLLSENIDKTDVFLALTNDDETNIMASLLAKRLGAKKVMTLINNPIYADLMQGGEIDVAISPQQATTSSLLAHVRKGDTENAHSLRRGAAEALEMIVHGDQKSSKVVGRAIQDIKSPPGATLAALVRDGEVVIAHHDTVIESGDHVIVFVVDKQNTKAVEKLFSVGFNFF
;
A
#
# COMPACT_ATOMS: atom_id res chain seq x y z
N MET A 1 2.88 22.43 1.48
CA MET A 1 2.96 22.14 2.92
C MET A 1 4.39 22.20 3.38
N LYS A 2 4.60 22.62 4.62
CA LYS A 2 5.89 22.50 5.30
C LYS A 2 5.89 21.23 6.15
N ILE A 3 6.77 20.29 5.84
CA ILE A 3 6.78 18.96 6.46
C ILE A 3 8.18 18.70 7.05
N VAL A 4 8.23 18.34 8.32
CA VAL A 4 9.46 17.89 8.97
C VAL A 4 9.44 16.36 9.06
N VAL A 5 10.41 15.70 8.41
CA VAL A 5 10.58 14.25 8.44
C VAL A 5 11.75 13.92 9.36
N VAL A 6 11.51 13.17 10.41
CA VAL A 6 12.53 12.71 11.37
C VAL A 6 12.88 11.26 11.06
N GLY A 7 14.11 11.05 10.60
CA GLY A 7 14.63 9.77 10.11
C GLY A 7 14.83 9.76 8.60
N ALA A 8 16.07 9.67 8.15
CA ALA A 8 16.49 9.60 6.74
C ALA A 8 16.72 8.15 6.26
N GLY A 9 16.27 7.16 7.01
CA GLY A 9 16.29 5.77 6.60
C GLY A 9 15.39 5.52 5.38
N GLN A 10 15.31 4.26 4.96
CA GLN A 10 14.58 3.89 3.71
C GLN A 10 13.16 4.47 3.62
N VAL A 11 12.36 4.40 4.71
CA VAL A 11 10.97 4.91 4.71
C VAL A 11 10.95 6.43 4.60
N GLY A 12 11.78 7.13 5.41
CA GLY A 12 11.82 8.60 5.39
C GLY A 12 12.36 9.15 4.08
N ALA A 13 13.40 8.54 3.52
CA ALA A 13 13.96 8.92 2.22
C ALA A 13 12.94 8.74 1.09
N THR A 14 12.25 7.58 1.03
CA THR A 14 11.21 7.32 0.03
C THR A 14 10.01 8.24 0.19
N LEU A 15 9.61 8.54 1.42
CA LEU A 15 8.54 9.51 1.69
C LEU A 15 8.93 10.90 1.20
N ALA A 16 10.13 11.37 1.57
CA ALA A 16 10.64 12.67 1.14
C ALA A 16 10.74 12.78 -0.38
N GLU A 17 11.22 11.74 -1.07
CA GLU A 17 11.27 11.70 -2.54
C GLU A 17 9.88 11.83 -3.17
N ASN A 18 8.88 11.10 -2.65
CA ASN A 18 7.52 11.21 -3.16
C ASN A 18 6.94 12.63 -2.94
N LEU A 19 7.11 13.17 -1.74
CA LEU A 19 6.54 14.48 -1.37
C LEU A 19 7.27 15.67 -2.01
N ALA A 20 8.58 15.58 -2.24
CA ALA A 20 9.37 16.62 -2.91
C ALA A 20 8.89 16.81 -4.37
N ARG A 21 8.58 15.73 -5.07
CA ARG A 21 8.01 15.78 -6.44
C ARG A 21 6.66 16.48 -6.51
N GLU A 22 5.98 16.65 -5.38
CA GLU A 22 4.68 17.30 -5.26
C GLU A 22 4.78 18.75 -4.79
N TYR A 23 5.95 19.39 -4.89
CA TYR A 23 6.18 20.80 -4.49
C TYR A 23 5.84 21.08 -3.02
N ASN A 24 6.15 20.17 -2.12
CA ASN A 24 6.13 20.40 -0.68
C ASN A 24 7.50 20.92 -0.21
N ASP A 25 7.48 21.73 0.84
CA ASP A 25 8.68 22.23 1.50
C ASP A 25 9.08 21.20 2.58
N ILE A 26 10.11 20.41 2.32
CA ILE A 26 10.48 19.27 3.14
C ILE A 26 11.82 19.51 3.82
N THR A 27 11.83 19.34 5.15
CA THR A 27 13.07 19.28 5.93
C THR A 27 13.23 17.86 6.49
N ILE A 28 14.38 17.25 6.23
CA ILE A 28 14.72 15.91 6.76
C ILE A 28 15.73 16.05 7.90
N VAL A 29 15.45 15.39 9.00
CA VAL A 29 16.31 15.37 10.21
C VAL A 29 16.85 13.97 10.41
N ASP A 30 18.17 13.82 10.51
CA ASP A 30 18.82 12.55 10.89
C ASP A 30 20.12 12.81 11.64
N ILE A 31 20.62 11.81 12.35
CA ILE A 31 21.93 11.85 13.00
C ILE A 31 23.08 11.57 12.03
N ASP A 32 22.80 10.88 10.92
CA ASP A 32 23.78 10.49 9.92
C ASP A 32 23.87 11.54 8.80
N GLU A 33 24.92 12.35 8.86
CA GLU A 33 25.20 13.41 7.92
C GLU A 33 25.46 12.88 6.50
N SER A 34 26.03 11.69 6.36
CA SER A 34 26.34 11.10 5.06
C SER A 34 25.06 10.74 4.26
N VAL A 35 24.07 10.20 4.99
CA VAL A 35 22.75 9.89 4.41
C VAL A 35 22.04 11.18 4.00
N LEU A 36 22.11 12.22 4.84
CA LEU A 36 21.48 13.53 4.53
C LEU A 36 22.10 14.19 3.30
N HIS A 37 23.43 14.18 3.15
CA HIS A 37 24.11 14.70 1.94
C HIS A 37 23.67 13.94 0.68
N SER A 38 23.62 12.61 0.74
CA SER A 38 23.16 11.79 -0.40
C SER A 38 21.72 12.10 -0.81
N LEU A 39 20.85 12.48 0.12
CA LEU A 39 19.49 12.89 -0.20
C LEU A 39 19.44 14.30 -0.80
N GLN A 40 20.18 15.23 -0.25
CA GLN A 40 20.25 16.61 -0.72
C GLN A 40 20.81 16.72 -2.16
N ASP A 41 21.74 15.84 -2.53
CA ASP A 41 22.30 15.78 -3.88
C ASP A 41 21.27 15.33 -4.95
N ARG A 42 20.22 14.64 -4.53
CA ARG A 42 19.22 14.04 -5.44
C ARG A 42 17.84 14.67 -5.36
N LEU A 43 17.52 15.33 -4.25
CA LEU A 43 16.19 15.86 -3.97
C LEU A 43 16.28 17.32 -3.58
N ASP A 44 15.27 18.09 -3.98
CA ASP A 44 15.11 19.47 -3.50
C ASP A 44 14.50 19.46 -2.10
N VAL A 45 15.35 19.20 -1.09
CA VAL A 45 14.97 19.12 0.30
C VAL A 45 16.00 19.80 1.19
N ARG A 46 15.54 20.34 2.30
CA ARG A 46 16.41 20.84 3.36
C ARG A 46 16.82 19.69 4.30
N THR A 47 18.05 19.71 4.77
CA THR A 47 18.54 18.71 5.70
C THR A 47 19.04 19.34 7.00
N VAL A 48 18.86 18.65 8.12
CA VAL A 48 19.34 19.08 9.44
C VAL A 48 19.94 17.88 10.17
N THR A 49 21.22 17.94 10.48
CA THR A 49 21.89 16.90 11.27
C THR A 49 21.61 17.08 12.76
N GLY A 50 21.12 16.02 13.41
CA GLY A 50 20.86 15.99 14.84
C GLY A 50 19.79 15.00 15.27
N THR A 51 19.61 14.89 16.59
CA THR A 51 18.58 14.02 17.17
C THR A 51 17.21 14.66 17.06
N GLY A 52 16.31 14.07 16.28
CA GLY A 52 15.03 14.67 15.89
C GLY A 52 13.96 14.81 16.98
N CYS A 53 14.26 14.45 18.22
CA CYS A 53 13.42 14.77 19.38
C CYS A 53 13.96 15.94 20.21
N HIS A 54 15.12 16.53 19.87
CA HIS A 54 15.65 17.69 20.57
C HIS A 54 15.00 18.98 20.05
N PRO A 55 14.51 19.86 20.95
CA PRO A 55 13.82 21.09 20.56
C PRO A 55 14.65 22.01 19.65
N ASP A 56 15.94 22.20 19.93
CA ASP A 56 16.84 23.02 19.12
C ASP A 56 17.06 22.48 17.71
N VAL A 57 17.09 21.14 17.55
CA VAL A 57 17.17 20.48 16.25
C VAL A 57 15.87 20.69 15.46
N LEU A 58 14.73 20.54 16.12
CA LEU A 58 13.42 20.78 15.50
C LEU A 58 13.23 22.24 15.10
N VAL A 59 13.69 23.21 15.91
CA VAL A 59 13.69 24.65 15.52
C VAL A 59 14.53 24.87 14.27
N ARG A 60 15.76 24.32 14.22
CA ARG A 60 16.59 24.38 13.00
C ARG A 60 15.91 23.73 11.79
N ALA A 61 15.08 22.71 12.01
CA ALA A 61 14.31 22.08 10.97
C ALA A 61 13.08 22.89 10.53
N GLY A 62 12.74 23.99 11.21
CA GLY A 62 11.60 24.84 10.88
C GLY A 62 10.27 24.33 11.40
N ILE A 63 10.27 23.60 12.53
CA ILE A 63 9.06 23.02 13.14
C ILE A 63 8.03 24.07 13.56
N GLU A 64 8.47 25.31 13.88
CA GLU A 64 7.62 26.41 14.33
C GLU A 64 6.52 26.76 13.32
N ASP A 65 6.82 26.62 12.03
CA ASP A 65 5.88 26.89 10.94
C ASP A 65 5.44 25.61 10.19
N ALA A 66 5.78 24.42 10.72
CA ALA A 66 5.48 23.17 10.03
C ALA A 66 3.99 22.80 10.14
N ASP A 67 3.40 22.42 9.04
CA ASP A 67 2.05 21.84 8.98
C ASP A 67 2.02 20.44 9.63
N MET A 68 3.17 19.71 9.57
CA MET A 68 3.24 18.30 9.95
C MET A 68 4.64 17.87 10.36
N ILE A 69 4.71 16.94 11.32
CA ILE A 69 5.89 16.14 11.62
C ILE A 69 5.62 14.66 11.33
N VAL A 70 6.59 13.99 10.66
CA VAL A 70 6.54 12.55 10.37
C VAL A 70 7.79 11.89 10.96
N ALA A 71 7.64 11.21 12.09
CA ALA A 71 8.74 10.56 12.80
C ALA A 71 8.79 9.06 12.43
N VAL A 72 9.84 8.66 11.66
CA VAL A 72 10.00 7.33 11.08
C VAL A 72 11.39 6.73 11.30
N THR A 73 12.01 7.07 12.40
CA THR A 73 13.31 6.52 12.80
C THR A 73 13.22 5.04 13.19
N SER A 74 14.35 4.44 13.53
CA SER A 74 14.40 3.05 14.02
C SER A 74 13.93 2.88 15.47
N SER A 75 13.75 3.96 16.27
CA SER A 75 13.29 3.91 17.66
C SER A 75 11.85 4.41 17.78
N ASP A 76 10.97 3.58 18.31
CA ASP A 76 9.59 3.92 18.59
C ASP A 76 9.49 5.06 19.62
N GLU A 77 10.34 5.02 20.66
CA GLU A 77 10.39 6.02 21.72
C GLU A 77 10.80 7.39 21.17
N LEU A 78 11.82 7.43 20.31
CA LEU A 78 12.26 8.68 19.67
C LEU A 78 11.13 9.26 18.80
N ASN A 79 10.44 8.41 18.03
CA ASN A 79 9.34 8.84 17.18
C ASN A 79 8.19 9.43 18.01
N ILE A 80 7.83 8.79 19.13
CA ILE A 80 6.78 9.27 20.03
C ILE A 80 7.22 10.59 20.69
N ILE A 81 8.46 10.68 21.18
CA ILE A 81 8.97 11.89 21.83
C ILE A 81 9.07 13.05 20.83
N ALA A 82 9.49 12.81 19.60
CA ALA A 82 9.52 13.85 18.57
C ALA A 82 8.11 14.46 18.33
N CYS A 83 7.08 13.62 18.27
CA CYS A 83 5.68 14.07 18.18
C CYS A 83 5.25 14.83 19.45
N GLN A 84 5.65 14.36 20.64
CA GLN A 84 5.35 15.03 21.89
C GLN A 84 5.97 16.44 21.97
N VAL A 85 7.23 16.59 21.59
CA VAL A 85 7.93 17.87 21.56
C VAL A 85 7.27 18.82 20.56
N ALA A 86 6.98 18.31 19.35
CA ALA A 86 6.30 19.08 18.30
C ALA A 86 4.94 19.60 18.77
N HIS A 87 4.16 18.78 19.49
CA HIS A 87 2.88 19.20 20.06
C HIS A 87 3.04 20.23 21.18
N SER A 88 3.87 19.92 22.19
CA SER A 88 3.91 20.67 23.43
C SER A 88 4.57 22.03 23.30
N LEU A 89 5.57 22.18 22.44
CA LEU A 89 6.32 23.42 22.29
C LEU A 89 5.94 24.21 21.05
N PHE A 90 5.53 23.53 19.97
CA PHE A 90 5.38 24.17 18.66
C PHE A 90 3.94 24.06 18.13
N HIS A 91 3.06 23.32 18.80
CA HIS A 91 1.65 23.13 18.41
C HIS A 91 1.48 22.65 16.96
N THR A 92 2.41 21.82 16.49
CA THR A 92 2.37 21.27 15.12
C THR A 92 1.03 20.56 14.89
N PRO A 93 0.27 20.92 13.84
CA PRO A 93 -1.11 20.42 13.64
C PRO A 93 -1.19 18.91 13.49
N THR A 94 -0.33 18.30 12.67
CA THR A 94 -0.37 16.86 12.38
C THR A 94 0.93 16.17 12.81
N LYS A 95 0.77 15.11 13.59
CA LYS A 95 1.89 14.33 14.14
C LYS A 95 1.72 12.86 13.79
N ILE A 96 2.64 12.33 12.97
CA ILE A 96 2.64 10.95 12.50
C ILE A 96 3.86 10.24 13.08
N ALA A 97 3.67 9.09 13.72
CA ALA A 97 4.74 8.29 14.27
C ALA A 97 4.72 6.85 13.74
N ARG A 98 5.88 6.35 13.36
CA ARG A 98 6.10 4.93 13.15
C ARG A 98 6.30 4.24 14.49
N VAL A 99 5.46 3.24 14.80
CA VAL A 99 5.51 2.46 16.04
C VAL A 99 5.38 0.99 15.72
N ARG A 100 6.39 0.19 16.10
CA ARG A 100 6.49 -1.24 15.77
C ARG A 100 6.19 -2.15 16.94
N ALA A 101 6.53 -1.70 18.15
CA ALA A 101 6.42 -2.53 19.35
C ALA A 101 4.95 -2.89 19.63
N PRO A 102 4.61 -4.19 19.74
CA PRO A 102 3.24 -4.63 19.97
C PRO A 102 2.63 -4.10 21.28
N ASN A 103 3.48 -3.78 22.26
CA ASN A 103 3.03 -3.24 23.54
C ASN A 103 2.36 -1.87 23.38
N TYR A 104 2.85 -1.02 22.48
CA TYR A 104 2.24 0.29 22.20
C TYR A 104 0.97 0.17 21.34
N THR A 105 0.90 -0.84 20.47
CA THR A 105 -0.26 -1.04 19.57
C THR A 105 -1.36 -1.91 20.19
N ASN A 106 -1.17 -2.40 21.43
CA ASN A 106 -2.15 -3.22 22.13
C ASN A 106 -3.43 -2.40 22.40
N PRO A 107 -4.62 -2.86 21.95
CA PRO A 107 -5.88 -2.13 22.14
C PRO A 107 -6.18 -1.75 23.59
N LYS A 108 -5.70 -2.55 24.55
CA LYS A 108 -5.88 -2.27 25.99
C LYS A 108 -5.24 -0.97 26.44
N TYR A 109 -4.15 -0.54 25.80
CA TYR A 109 -3.34 0.61 26.23
C TYR A 109 -3.33 1.74 25.19
N LYS A 110 -3.52 1.41 23.90
CA LYS A 110 -3.35 2.33 22.78
C LYS A 110 -4.13 3.64 22.98
N ASP A 111 -5.43 3.57 23.19
CA ASP A 111 -6.28 4.74 23.28
C ASP A 111 -6.05 5.57 24.57
N SER A 112 -5.56 4.90 25.63
CA SER A 112 -5.19 5.58 26.87
C SER A 112 -3.83 6.28 26.77
N LEU A 113 -2.91 5.73 25.96
CA LEU A 113 -1.57 6.32 25.76
C LEU A 113 -1.58 7.41 24.70
N PHE A 114 -2.21 7.14 23.54
CA PHE A 114 -2.13 8.01 22.36
C PHE A 114 -3.39 8.90 22.27
N ASN A 115 -3.29 10.06 22.86
CA ASN A 115 -4.29 11.12 22.83
C ASN A 115 -3.60 12.46 23.13
N ASP A 116 -4.25 13.59 22.87
CA ASP A 116 -3.69 14.94 23.01
C ASP A 116 -3.19 15.26 24.43
N LYS A 117 -3.73 14.58 25.46
CA LYS A 117 -3.36 14.83 26.87
C LYS A 117 -2.09 14.06 27.29
N ASN A 118 -1.85 12.89 26.69
CA ASN A 118 -0.76 12.00 27.09
C ASN A 118 0.37 11.98 26.05
N MET A 119 0.19 11.23 24.96
CA MET A 119 1.13 11.13 23.85
C MET A 119 0.44 11.52 22.54
N PRO A 120 0.57 12.76 22.09
CA PRO A 120 -0.15 13.31 20.95
C PRO A 120 0.42 12.81 19.62
N VAL A 121 0.04 11.61 19.24
CA VAL A 121 0.30 11.02 17.94
C VAL A 121 -1.04 10.88 17.24
N ASP A 122 -1.28 11.69 16.20
CA ASP A 122 -2.54 11.67 15.46
C ASP A 122 -2.68 10.42 14.62
N VAL A 123 -1.55 9.99 14.01
CA VAL A 123 -1.50 8.80 13.17
C VAL A 123 -0.33 7.91 13.57
N MET A 124 -0.66 6.65 13.89
CA MET A 124 0.33 5.63 14.20
C MET A 124 0.47 4.66 13.04
N ILE A 125 1.66 4.56 12.46
CA ILE A 125 1.97 3.61 11.39
C ILE A 125 2.73 2.42 11.96
N THR A 126 2.20 1.23 11.74
CA THR A 126 2.86 -0.04 12.07
C THR A 126 3.19 -0.79 10.77
N PRO A 127 4.42 -0.66 10.24
CA PRO A 127 4.79 -1.23 8.94
C PRO A 127 4.52 -2.72 8.81
N GLU A 128 4.80 -3.47 9.87
CA GLU A 128 4.59 -4.91 9.88
C GLU A 128 3.12 -5.30 9.74
N GLN A 129 2.20 -4.49 10.30
CA GLN A 129 0.76 -4.70 10.14
C GLN A 129 0.32 -4.35 8.73
N VAL A 130 0.78 -3.22 8.19
CA VAL A 130 0.46 -2.80 6.81
C VAL A 130 0.87 -3.87 5.79
N VAL A 131 2.08 -4.43 5.95
CA VAL A 131 2.57 -5.53 5.08
C VAL A 131 1.76 -6.81 5.29
N THR A 132 1.43 -7.16 6.53
CA THR A 132 0.61 -8.34 6.84
C THR A 132 -0.75 -8.24 6.16
N ASP A 133 -1.43 -7.11 6.30
CA ASP A 133 -2.75 -6.87 5.71
C ASP A 133 -2.70 -6.91 4.18
N TYR A 134 -1.63 -6.36 3.59
CA TYR A 134 -1.38 -6.44 2.15
C TYR A 134 -1.23 -7.88 1.66
N ILE A 135 -0.45 -8.71 2.37
CA ILE A 135 -0.27 -10.13 2.03
C ILE A 135 -1.60 -10.91 2.20
N CYS A 136 -2.36 -10.65 3.26
CA CYS A 136 -3.66 -11.29 3.47
C CYS A 136 -4.59 -11.05 2.28
N ARG A 137 -4.69 -9.80 1.79
CA ARG A 137 -5.50 -9.47 0.61
C ARG A 137 -5.05 -10.21 -0.66
N LEU A 138 -3.74 -10.36 -0.87
CA LEU A 138 -3.21 -11.13 -2.00
C LEU A 138 -3.53 -12.62 -1.91
N ILE A 139 -3.54 -13.19 -0.68
CA ILE A 139 -3.89 -14.59 -0.44
C ILE A 139 -5.39 -14.82 -0.65
N GLU A 140 -6.24 -13.88 -0.25
CA GLU A 140 -7.69 -13.93 -0.47
C GLU A 140 -8.09 -13.86 -1.95
N GLN A 141 -7.24 -13.23 -2.81
CA GLN A 141 -7.52 -13.06 -4.23
C GLN A 141 -6.44 -13.77 -5.09
N PRO A 142 -6.53 -15.12 -5.24
CA PRO A 142 -5.56 -15.91 -6.01
C PRO A 142 -5.42 -15.39 -7.43
N GLY A 143 -4.17 -15.16 -7.85
CA GLY A 143 -3.89 -14.64 -9.18
C GLY A 143 -3.72 -13.14 -9.27
N ALA A 144 -4.11 -12.36 -8.25
CA ALA A 144 -3.87 -10.94 -8.23
C ALA A 144 -2.37 -10.62 -8.08
N LEU A 145 -1.94 -9.53 -8.73
CA LEU A 145 -0.63 -8.91 -8.56
C LEU A 145 -0.67 -7.85 -7.45
N GLN A 146 -1.80 -7.15 -7.35
CA GLN A 146 -2.05 -6.14 -6.32
C GLN A 146 -3.54 -6.11 -5.98
N VAL A 147 -3.88 -5.93 -4.70
CA VAL A 147 -5.25 -5.78 -4.22
C VAL A 147 -5.30 -4.61 -3.24
N LEU A 148 -6.16 -3.64 -3.53
CA LEU A 148 -6.33 -2.44 -2.72
C LEU A 148 -7.81 -2.28 -2.34
N ASP A 149 -8.04 -2.02 -1.06
CA ASP A 149 -9.37 -1.77 -0.53
C ASP A 149 -9.65 -0.26 -0.48
N PHE A 150 -10.89 0.11 -0.82
CA PHE A 150 -11.43 1.45 -0.71
C PHE A 150 -12.79 1.41 0.00
N ALA A 151 -13.20 2.54 0.57
CA ALA A 151 -14.44 2.68 1.29
C ALA A 151 -14.66 1.56 2.31
N ASN A 152 -13.70 1.37 3.22
CA ASN A 152 -13.70 0.33 4.25
C ASN A 152 -13.84 -1.10 3.68
N GLY A 153 -13.31 -1.34 2.48
CA GLY A 153 -13.28 -2.65 1.84
C GLY A 153 -14.54 -3.04 1.07
N VAL A 154 -15.46 -2.10 0.84
CA VAL A 154 -16.66 -2.33 0.00
C VAL A 154 -16.30 -2.40 -1.47
N ILE A 155 -15.34 -1.56 -1.90
CA ILE A 155 -14.75 -1.56 -3.25
C ILE A 155 -13.33 -2.12 -3.19
N GLN A 156 -12.95 -2.88 -4.22
CA GLN A 156 -11.56 -3.28 -4.45
C GLN A 156 -11.09 -2.85 -5.84
N LEU A 157 -9.85 -2.36 -5.89
CA LEU A 157 -9.07 -2.23 -7.12
C LEU A 157 -8.06 -3.36 -7.15
N VAL A 158 -8.09 -4.13 -8.25
CA VAL A 158 -7.24 -5.32 -8.41
C VAL A 158 -6.44 -5.23 -9.69
N ALA A 159 -5.14 -5.49 -9.58
CA ALA A 159 -4.26 -5.63 -10.73
C ALA A 159 -4.07 -7.11 -11.06
N LEU A 160 -4.21 -7.46 -12.32
CA LEU A 160 -3.88 -8.79 -12.85
C LEU A 160 -3.09 -8.69 -14.13
N ARG A 161 -2.39 -9.81 -14.43
CA ARG A 161 -1.84 -10.04 -15.76
C ARG A 161 -2.87 -10.78 -16.61
N ALA A 162 -3.23 -10.22 -17.76
CA ALA A 162 -4.07 -10.85 -18.76
C ALA A 162 -3.34 -12.08 -19.34
N VAL A 163 -4.07 -13.18 -19.52
CA VAL A 163 -3.53 -14.46 -20.00
C VAL A 163 -4.27 -14.88 -21.27
N ALA A 164 -3.53 -15.27 -22.28
CA ALA A 164 -4.06 -15.75 -23.55
C ALA A 164 -5.20 -16.78 -23.37
N ASN A 165 -6.18 -16.75 -24.24
CA ASN A 165 -7.39 -17.58 -24.20
C ASN A 165 -8.34 -17.29 -23.01
N SER A 166 -8.20 -16.17 -22.33
CA SER A 166 -9.21 -15.69 -21.37
C SER A 166 -10.30 -14.89 -22.09
N PRO A 167 -11.54 -14.86 -21.58
CA PRO A 167 -12.70 -14.34 -22.33
C PRO A 167 -12.53 -12.93 -22.91
N LEU A 168 -11.94 -12.01 -22.13
CA LEU A 168 -11.79 -10.60 -22.53
C LEU A 168 -10.47 -10.32 -23.26
N VAL A 169 -9.52 -11.26 -23.30
CA VAL A 169 -8.24 -11.08 -24.00
C VAL A 169 -8.46 -11.20 -25.52
N GLY A 170 -8.03 -10.16 -26.25
CA GLY A 170 -8.31 -10.01 -27.67
C GLY A 170 -9.67 -9.37 -27.98
N GLN A 171 -10.43 -8.96 -26.96
CA GLN A 171 -11.70 -8.27 -27.10
C GLN A 171 -11.57 -6.79 -26.71
N GLU A 172 -12.49 -5.97 -27.22
CA GLU A 172 -12.60 -4.57 -26.84
C GLU A 172 -13.25 -4.42 -25.44
N LEU A 173 -12.84 -3.43 -24.67
CA LEU A 173 -13.38 -3.21 -23.31
C LEU A 173 -14.90 -3.03 -23.26
N ARG A 174 -15.51 -2.48 -24.32
CA ARG A 174 -16.97 -2.31 -24.38
C ARG A 174 -17.74 -3.63 -24.27
N THR A 175 -17.12 -4.77 -24.63
CA THR A 175 -17.73 -6.10 -24.54
C THR A 175 -17.81 -6.63 -23.10
N LEU A 176 -17.09 -6.01 -22.15
CA LEU A 176 -17.11 -6.43 -20.74
C LEU A 176 -18.53 -6.51 -20.17
N LYS A 177 -19.37 -5.54 -20.52
CA LYS A 177 -20.77 -5.50 -20.07
C LYS A 177 -21.62 -6.61 -20.68
N GLU A 178 -21.28 -7.08 -21.88
CA GLU A 178 -21.94 -8.20 -22.53
C GLU A 178 -21.60 -9.53 -21.86
N HIS A 179 -20.32 -9.69 -21.45
CA HIS A 179 -19.84 -10.87 -20.71
C HIS A 179 -20.41 -10.93 -19.29
N MET A 180 -20.61 -9.78 -18.65
CA MET A 180 -21.05 -9.68 -17.26
C MET A 180 -22.21 -8.69 -17.09
N PRO A 181 -23.41 -8.96 -17.63
CA PRO A 181 -24.51 -7.99 -17.65
C PRO A 181 -25.03 -7.57 -16.27
N ASN A 182 -24.83 -8.42 -15.26
CA ASN A 182 -25.28 -8.19 -13.87
C ASN A 182 -24.15 -7.71 -12.93
N ILE A 183 -22.97 -7.42 -13.48
CA ILE A 183 -21.82 -6.97 -12.68
C ILE A 183 -21.34 -5.64 -13.25
N ASP A 184 -21.37 -4.64 -12.40
CA ASP A 184 -20.77 -3.37 -12.75
C ASP A 184 -19.30 -3.38 -12.33
N ALA A 185 -18.42 -3.16 -13.30
CA ALA A 185 -16.98 -3.12 -13.14
C ALA A 185 -16.36 -2.19 -14.18
N ARG A 186 -15.23 -1.59 -13.86
CA ARG A 186 -14.50 -0.70 -14.76
C ARG A 186 -13.03 -1.04 -14.79
N VAL A 187 -12.44 -1.02 -15.97
CA VAL A 187 -10.99 -0.98 -16.13
C VAL A 187 -10.51 0.44 -15.85
N ALA A 188 -9.69 0.58 -14.81
CA ALA A 188 -9.17 1.89 -14.39
C ALA A 188 -7.89 2.26 -15.14
N ALA A 189 -7.04 1.27 -15.47
CA ALA A 189 -5.83 1.45 -16.26
C ALA A 189 -5.38 0.13 -16.88
N ILE A 190 -4.60 0.22 -17.95
CA ILE A 190 -3.89 -0.89 -18.58
C ILE A 190 -2.44 -0.48 -18.73
N TYR A 191 -1.53 -1.42 -18.45
CA TYR A 191 -0.12 -1.24 -18.74
C TYR A 191 0.35 -2.35 -19.68
N ARG A 192 0.85 -1.93 -20.83
CA ARG A 192 1.41 -2.78 -21.87
C ARG A 192 2.89 -2.48 -22.03
N ARG A 193 3.76 -3.47 -21.75
CA ARG A 193 5.23 -3.29 -21.83
C ARG A 193 5.69 -2.02 -21.10
N ASP A 194 5.21 -1.84 -19.86
CA ASP A 194 5.48 -0.71 -18.96
C ASP A 194 4.96 0.66 -19.42
N ARG A 195 4.18 0.73 -20.48
CA ARG A 195 3.50 1.96 -20.92
C ARG A 195 2.06 1.95 -20.46
N ALA A 196 1.65 3.06 -19.85
CA ALA A 196 0.25 3.26 -19.48
C ALA A 196 -0.60 3.51 -20.72
N LEU A 197 -1.73 2.81 -20.82
CA LEU A 197 -2.78 3.02 -21.80
C LEU A 197 -4.04 3.50 -21.07
N PHE A 198 -4.67 4.53 -21.62
CA PHE A 198 -5.99 4.95 -21.13
C PHE A 198 -7.04 3.99 -21.66
N PRO A 199 -7.84 3.36 -20.77
CA PRO A 199 -8.85 2.43 -21.19
C PRO A 199 -10.06 3.18 -21.81
N GLU A 200 -10.23 3.05 -23.11
CA GLU A 200 -11.41 3.49 -23.85
C GLU A 200 -12.24 2.28 -24.28
N GLY A 201 -13.50 2.49 -24.73
CA GLY A 201 -14.40 1.39 -25.07
C GLY A 201 -13.87 0.48 -26.18
N ASP A 202 -13.08 1.00 -27.12
CA ASP A 202 -12.45 0.29 -28.23
C ASP A 202 -11.05 -0.24 -27.92
N THR A 203 -10.53 0.00 -26.72
CA THR A 203 -9.23 -0.55 -26.29
C THR A 203 -9.32 -2.07 -26.21
N VAL A 204 -8.41 -2.75 -26.93
CA VAL A 204 -8.28 -4.20 -26.90
C VAL A 204 -7.26 -4.63 -25.86
N ILE A 205 -7.63 -5.57 -24.99
CA ILE A 205 -6.72 -6.20 -24.04
C ILE A 205 -5.87 -7.25 -24.74
N GLU A 206 -4.56 -7.19 -24.58
CA GLU A 206 -3.61 -8.16 -25.11
C GLU A 206 -3.07 -9.11 -24.03
N ASP A 207 -2.57 -10.27 -24.48
CA ASP A 207 -1.86 -11.19 -23.60
C ASP A 207 -0.64 -10.52 -22.96
N GLY A 208 -0.49 -10.69 -21.63
CA GLY A 208 0.58 -10.06 -20.85
C GLY A 208 0.29 -8.64 -20.36
N ASP A 209 -0.81 -8.00 -20.77
CA ASP A 209 -1.22 -6.71 -20.22
C ASP A 209 -1.44 -6.81 -18.72
N GLU A 210 -0.97 -5.80 -17.98
CA GLU A 210 -1.31 -5.61 -16.59
C GLU A 210 -2.55 -4.71 -16.51
N VAL A 211 -3.68 -5.29 -16.11
CA VAL A 211 -4.98 -4.62 -16.12
C VAL A 211 -5.41 -4.32 -14.69
N PHE A 212 -5.69 -3.06 -14.44
CA PHE A 212 -6.26 -2.56 -13.18
C PHE A 212 -7.75 -2.37 -13.36
N PHE A 213 -8.54 -3.10 -12.58
CA PHE A 213 -9.98 -2.91 -12.59
C PHE A 213 -10.54 -2.72 -11.19
N ILE A 214 -11.66 -2.00 -11.14
CA ILE A 214 -12.36 -1.66 -9.92
C ILE A 214 -13.77 -2.26 -9.97
N ALA A 215 -14.18 -2.86 -8.87
CA ALA A 215 -15.52 -3.40 -8.69
C ALA A 215 -15.86 -3.55 -7.20
N ALA A 216 -17.13 -3.80 -6.90
CA ALA A 216 -17.54 -4.21 -5.56
C ALA A 216 -16.79 -5.50 -5.14
N LYS A 217 -16.31 -5.58 -3.89
CA LYS A 217 -15.54 -6.72 -3.37
C LYS A 217 -16.18 -8.08 -3.67
N LYS A 218 -17.50 -8.19 -3.53
CA LYS A 218 -18.27 -9.41 -3.82
C LYS A 218 -18.17 -9.88 -5.28
N ASN A 219 -17.85 -8.98 -6.22
CA ASN A 219 -17.83 -9.25 -7.66
C ASN A 219 -16.42 -9.49 -8.20
N ILE A 220 -15.38 -9.14 -7.45
CA ILE A 220 -13.98 -9.14 -7.90
C ILE A 220 -13.56 -10.46 -8.55
N ARG A 221 -13.83 -11.60 -7.90
CA ARG A 221 -13.46 -12.92 -8.44
C ARG A 221 -14.06 -13.19 -9.82
N LYS A 222 -15.29 -12.74 -10.06
CA LYS A 222 -15.95 -12.94 -11.34
C LYS A 222 -15.34 -12.04 -12.41
N VAL A 223 -15.00 -10.79 -12.07
CA VAL A 223 -14.26 -9.90 -12.99
C VAL A 223 -12.87 -10.45 -13.31
N MET A 224 -12.16 -11.00 -12.31
CA MET A 224 -10.87 -11.65 -12.54
C MET A 224 -10.95 -12.80 -13.56
N SER A 225 -12.06 -13.54 -13.59
CA SER A 225 -12.25 -14.65 -14.53
C SER A 225 -12.31 -14.25 -16.01
N GLU A 226 -12.58 -12.99 -16.30
CA GLU A 226 -12.61 -12.47 -17.68
C GLU A 226 -11.18 -12.28 -18.25
N LEU A 227 -10.19 -12.06 -17.39
CA LEU A 227 -8.82 -11.75 -17.79
C LEU A 227 -7.84 -12.91 -17.61
N ARG A 228 -8.23 -13.89 -16.79
CA ARG A 228 -7.43 -15.10 -16.56
C ARG A 228 -8.30 -16.21 -16.01
N ARG A 229 -7.84 -17.45 -16.21
CA ARG A 229 -8.49 -18.60 -15.61
C ARG A 229 -8.51 -18.47 -14.09
N VAL A 230 -9.68 -18.60 -13.46
CA VAL A 230 -9.81 -18.50 -12.00
C VAL A 230 -8.91 -19.53 -11.33
N GLU A 231 -7.98 -19.07 -10.52
CA GLU A 231 -7.17 -19.94 -9.68
C GLU A 231 -8.03 -20.52 -8.54
N LYS A 232 -7.73 -21.75 -8.18
CA LYS A 232 -8.38 -22.36 -7.01
C LYS A 232 -7.99 -21.58 -5.75
N PRO A 233 -8.88 -21.48 -4.75
CA PRO A 233 -8.52 -20.94 -3.45
C PRO A 233 -7.27 -21.63 -2.90
N TYR A 234 -6.38 -20.84 -2.32
CA TYR A 234 -5.20 -21.39 -1.64
C TYR A 234 -5.62 -22.08 -0.36
N HIS A 235 -4.92 -23.15 0.01
CA HIS A 235 -5.15 -23.91 1.24
C HIS A 235 -3.86 -24.18 2.00
N ARG A 236 -2.74 -24.34 1.31
CA ARG A 236 -1.45 -24.72 1.90
C ARG A 236 -0.44 -23.61 1.71
N LEU A 237 0.00 -23.04 2.81
CA LEU A 237 0.96 -21.95 2.86
C LEU A 237 2.24 -22.42 3.55
N VAL A 238 3.39 -22.07 3.00
CA VAL A 238 4.69 -22.21 3.66
C VAL A 238 5.27 -20.82 3.82
N ILE A 239 5.60 -20.43 5.05
CA ILE A 239 6.15 -19.14 5.41
C ILE A 239 7.59 -19.34 5.86
N ALA A 240 8.54 -18.71 5.18
CA ALA A 240 9.94 -18.66 5.56
C ALA A 240 10.24 -17.36 6.31
N GLY A 241 10.59 -17.47 7.59
CA GLY A 241 10.84 -16.35 8.48
C GLY A 241 9.74 -16.11 9.51
N GLY A 242 10.07 -16.41 10.78
CA GLY A 242 9.20 -16.25 11.94
C GLY A 242 9.33 -14.90 12.65
N GLY A 243 9.78 -13.86 11.94
CA GLY A 243 9.86 -12.48 12.43
C GLY A 243 8.49 -11.88 12.74
N ASN A 244 8.42 -10.56 12.88
CA ASN A 244 7.17 -9.88 13.24
C ASN A 244 6.08 -10.05 12.16
N ILE A 245 6.44 -9.94 10.88
CA ILE A 245 5.50 -10.10 9.77
C ILE A 245 5.02 -11.55 9.70
N GLY A 246 5.95 -12.54 9.67
CA GLY A 246 5.59 -13.95 9.57
C GLY A 246 4.72 -14.41 10.73
N TYR A 247 5.03 -14.00 11.96
CA TYR A 247 4.19 -14.30 13.14
C TYR A 247 2.79 -13.70 13.03
N ARG A 248 2.67 -12.40 12.67
CA ARG A 248 1.36 -11.74 12.47
C ARG A 248 0.55 -12.42 11.39
N LEU A 249 1.20 -12.77 10.29
CA LEU A 249 0.57 -13.45 9.16
C LEU A 249 0.04 -14.84 9.55
N CYS A 250 0.84 -15.66 10.27
CA CYS A 250 0.37 -16.93 10.80
C CYS A 250 -0.87 -16.73 11.68
N ARG A 251 -0.83 -15.78 12.62
CA ARG A 251 -1.94 -15.48 13.51
C ARG A 251 -3.22 -15.07 12.78
N ALA A 252 -3.08 -14.31 11.70
CA ALA A 252 -4.21 -13.85 10.92
C ALA A 252 -4.84 -14.96 10.06
N LEU A 253 -4.04 -15.91 9.59
CA LEU A 253 -4.46 -16.88 8.57
C LEU A 253 -4.62 -18.33 9.10
N GLU A 254 -4.06 -18.67 10.27
CA GLU A 254 -4.06 -20.07 10.75
C GLU A 254 -5.43 -20.67 11.05
N ALA A 255 -6.49 -19.84 11.11
CA ALA A 255 -7.86 -20.32 11.28
C ALA A 255 -8.35 -21.02 10.00
N ASP A 256 -8.01 -20.47 8.83
CA ASP A 256 -8.59 -20.81 7.52
C ASP A 256 -7.62 -21.55 6.59
N TYR A 257 -6.30 -21.49 6.88
CA TYR A 257 -5.26 -22.07 6.04
C TYR A 257 -4.38 -23.07 6.79
N ASN A 258 -3.86 -24.07 6.06
CA ASN A 258 -2.84 -24.98 6.58
C ASN A 258 -1.46 -24.32 6.42
N ILE A 259 -0.88 -23.86 7.52
CA ILE A 259 0.37 -23.09 7.51
C ILE A 259 1.51 -23.90 8.11
N LYS A 260 2.64 -23.93 7.40
CA LYS A 260 3.94 -24.31 7.93
C LYS A 260 4.83 -23.07 7.96
N ILE A 261 5.53 -22.85 9.09
CA ILE A 261 6.47 -21.75 9.21
C ILE A 261 7.86 -22.27 9.49
N ILE A 262 8.83 -21.87 8.67
CA ILE A 262 10.24 -22.24 8.78
C ILE A 262 10.98 -21.08 9.45
N GLU A 263 11.63 -21.38 10.58
CA GLU A 263 12.39 -20.37 11.35
C GLU A 263 13.77 -20.94 11.70
N HIS A 264 14.82 -20.15 11.41
CA HIS A 264 16.20 -20.56 11.61
C HIS A 264 16.61 -20.54 13.09
N SER A 265 16.17 -19.53 13.83
CA SER A 265 16.50 -19.35 15.25
C SER A 265 15.73 -20.32 16.14
N ALA A 266 16.43 -21.19 16.86
CA ALA A 266 15.80 -22.15 17.79
C ALA A 266 14.94 -21.46 18.87
N GLY A 267 15.44 -20.34 19.43
CA GLY A 267 14.68 -19.58 20.44
C GLY A 267 13.40 -18.97 19.87
N ARG A 268 13.45 -18.47 18.64
CA ARG A 268 12.29 -17.90 17.95
C ARG A 268 11.31 -18.99 17.54
N ALA A 269 11.79 -20.12 17.03
CA ALA A 269 10.96 -21.27 16.69
C ALA A 269 10.18 -21.80 17.92
N LYS A 270 10.85 -21.90 19.08
CA LYS A 270 10.19 -22.24 20.34
C LYS A 270 9.10 -21.24 20.71
N PHE A 271 9.38 -19.94 20.65
CA PHE A 271 8.39 -18.89 20.91
C PHE A 271 7.16 -19.03 19.98
N LEU A 272 7.39 -19.26 18.68
CA LEU A 272 6.32 -19.45 17.71
C LEU A 272 5.46 -20.67 18.03
N ALA A 273 6.09 -21.81 18.37
CA ALA A 273 5.40 -23.05 18.74
C ALA A 273 4.52 -22.88 20.01
N GLU A 274 4.93 -21.99 20.92
CA GLU A 274 4.14 -21.67 22.12
C GLU A 274 2.97 -20.71 21.86
N LYS A 275 3.04 -19.89 20.80
CA LYS A 275 2.10 -18.79 20.53
C LYS A 275 1.11 -19.05 19.39
N LEU A 276 1.47 -19.93 18.46
CA LEU A 276 0.61 -20.31 17.33
C LEU A 276 -0.23 -21.54 17.74
N ASN A 277 -1.47 -21.59 17.25
CA ASN A 277 -2.40 -22.63 17.67
C ASN A 277 -2.51 -23.78 16.67
N LYS A 278 -2.48 -23.47 15.35
CA LYS A 278 -2.67 -24.46 14.28
C LYS A 278 -1.48 -24.57 13.33
N SER A 279 -0.64 -23.54 13.26
CA SER A 279 0.51 -23.51 12.38
C SER A 279 1.59 -24.50 12.84
N VAL A 280 2.16 -25.26 11.91
CA VAL A 280 3.30 -26.14 12.17
C VAL A 280 4.59 -25.35 12.11
N VAL A 281 5.37 -25.38 13.19
CA VAL A 281 6.65 -24.67 13.26
C VAL A 281 7.80 -25.62 12.99
N LEU A 282 8.61 -25.29 11.99
CA LEU A 282 9.77 -26.05 11.56
C LEU A 282 11.03 -25.25 11.87
N GLN A 283 11.96 -25.82 12.64
CA GLN A 283 13.27 -25.22 12.83
C GLN A 283 14.22 -25.62 11.70
N GLY A 284 14.73 -24.66 10.95
CA GLY A 284 15.65 -24.93 9.85
C GLY A 284 15.89 -23.72 8.96
N SER A 285 16.65 -23.92 7.89
CA SER A 285 16.87 -22.91 6.87
C SER A 285 15.80 -23.01 5.76
N ALA A 286 15.29 -21.87 5.33
CA ALA A 286 14.37 -21.79 4.19
C ALA A 286 15.04 -22.13 2.85
N THR A 287 16.37 -22.17 2.80
CA THR A 287 17.16 -22.57 1.63
C THR A 287 17.63 -24.02 1.70
N ASP A 288 17.17 -24.78 2.70
CA ASP A 288 17.45 -26.20 2.81
C ASP A 288 16.51 -27.02 1.92
N GLN A 289 17.08 -27.58 0.84
CA GLN A 289 16.31 -28.36 -0.12
C GLN A 289 15.71 -29.63 0.47
N GLU A 290 16.42 -30.33 1.36
CA GLU A 290 15.95 -31.57 1.97
C GLU A 290 14.75 -31.29 2.90
N LEU A 291 14.83 -30.23 3.68
CA LEU A 291 13.72 -29.77 4.52
C LEU A 291 12.49 -29.45 3.66
N LEU A 292 12.65 -28.68 2.58
CA LEU A 292 11.52 -28.29 1.72
C LEU A 292 10.87 -29.52 1.05
N LEU A 293 11.67 -30.47 0.58
CA LEU A 293 11.16 -31.73 -0.02
C LEU A 293 10.45 -32.61 1.00
N SER A 294 11.01 -32.78 2.20
CA SER A 294 10.38 -33.57 3.27
C SER A 294 9.04 -33.01 3.70
N GLU A 295 8.85 -31.69 3.58
CA GLU A 295 7.62 -30.97 3.93
C GLU A 295 6.63 -30.85 2.75
N ASN A 296 6.88 -31.55 1.63
CA ASN A 296 6.04 -31.60 0.43
C ASN A 296 5.80 -30.20 -0.18
N ILE A 297 6.88 -29.46 -0.47
CA ILE A 297 6.82 -28.12 -1.05
C ILE A 297 6.08 -28.11 -2.40
N ASP A 298 6.12 -29.20 -3.17
CA ASP A 298 5.41 -29.42 -4.44
C ASP A 298 3.88 -29.35 -4.32
N LYS A 299 3.36 -29.54 -3.12
CA LYS A 299 1.91 -29.42 -2.81
C LYS A 299 1.55 -28.06 -2.23
N THR A 300 2.50 -27.17 -2.08
CA THR A 300 2.28 -25.82 -1.53
C THR A 300 1.64 -24.91 -2.56
N ASP A 301 0.55 -24.24 -2.14
CA ASP A 301 -0.12 -23.26 -3.00
C ASP A 301 0.65 -21.95 -3.05
N VAL A 302 1.11 -21.46 -1.90
CA VAL A 302 1.92 -20.24 -1.81
C VAL A 302 3.09 -20.43 -0.85
N PHE A 303 4.29 -20.13 -1.31
CA PHE A 303 5.48 -19.99 -0.50
C PHE A 303 5.76 -18.50 -0.28
N LEU A 304 5.92 -18.09 0.98
CA LEU A 304 6.16 -16.71 1.37
C LEU A 304 7.54 -16.57 2.03
N ALA A 305 8.47 -15.89 1.40
CA ALA A 305 9.78 -15.59 1.98
C ALA A 305 9.73 -14.21 2.66
N LEU A 306 9.74 -14.21 4.00
CA LEU A 306 9.49 -13.05 4.85
C LEU A 306 10.59 -12.85 5.91
N THR A 307 11.83 -13.23 5.61
CA THR A 307 12.96 -12.97 6.50
C THR A 307 13.41 -11.50 6.38
N ASN A 308 14.38 -11.09 7.18
CA ASN A 308 14.97 -9.75 7.10
C ASN A 308 16.14 -9.63 6.10
N ASP A 309 16.44 -10.70 5.37
CA ASP A 309 17.54 -10.79 4.42
C ASP A 309 17.02 -11.04 3.00
N ASP A 310 17.24 -10.08 2.11
CA ASP A 310 16.70 -10.09 0.75
C ASP A 310 17.26 -11.26 -0.10
N GLU A 311 18.55 -11.53 0.02
CA GLU A 311 19.22 -12.62 -0.70
C GLU A 311 18.64 -13.97 -0.30
N THR A 312 18.48 -14.20 1.01
CA THR A 312 17.82 -15.41 1.54
C THR A 312 16.38 -15.53 1.03
N ASN A 313 15.62 -14.43 1.03
CA ASN A 313 14.24 -14.43 0.56
C ASN A 313 14.15 -14.78 -0.94
N ILE A 314 15.01 -14.19 -1.76
CA ILE A 314 15.08 -14.44 -3.20
C ILE A 314 15.47 -15.90 -3.46
N MET A 315 16.56 -16.36 -2.84
CA MET A 315 17.06 -17.72 -3.03
C MET A 315 16.07 -18.80 -2.57
N ALA A 316 15.43 -18.58 -1.40
CA ALA A 316 14.41 -19.50 -0.88
C ALA A 316 13.18 -19.56 -1.81
N SER A 317 12.75 -18.42 -2.34
CA SER A 317 11.62 -18.33 -3.28
C SER A 317 11.92 -19.04 -4.60
N LEU A 318 13.10 -18.81 -5.19
CA LEU A 318 13.53 -19.47 -6.42
C LEU A 318 13.66 -20.99 -6.21
N LEU A 319 14.23 -21.44 -5.09
CA LEU A 319 14.31 -22.85 -4.73
C LEU A 319 12.93 -23.47 -4.56
N ALA A 320 12.04 -22.83 -3.80
CA ALA A 320 10.68 -23.32 -3.59
C ALA A 320 9.91 -23.42 -4.92
N LYS A 321 10.04 -22.42 -5.80
CA LYS A 321 9.43 -22.43 -7.14
C LYS A 321 9.95 -23.58 -7.99
N ARG A 322 11.27 -23.79 -8.03
CA ARG A 322 11.93 -24.90 -8.73
C ARG A 322 11.51 -26.28 -8.20
N LEU A 323 11.25 -26.39 -6.89
CA LEU A 323 10.80 -27.62 -6.25
C LEU A 323 9.29 -27.85 -6.38
N GLY A 324 8.55 -26.95 -7.04
CA GLY A 324 7.15 -27.17 -7.41
C GLY A 324 6.13 -26.36 -6.62
N ALA A 325 6.52 -25.40 -5.78
CA ALA A 325 5.57 -24.45 -5.18
C ALA A 325 4.82 -23.70 -6.29
N LYS A 326 3.49 -23.63 -6.20
CA LYS A 326 2.67 -23.07 -7.28
C LYS A 326 2.90 -21.56 -7.43
N LYS A 327 2.99 -20.83 -6.31
CA LYS A 327 3.23 -19.39 -6.28
C LYS A 327 4.25 -19.04 -5.22
N VAL A 328 5.07 -18.03 -5.50
CA VAL A 328 6.04 -17.50 -4.55
C VAL A 328 5.82 -15.99 -4.35
N MET A 329 5.81 -15.57 -3.11
CA MET A 329 5.73 -14.16 -2.70
C MET A 329 6.96 -13.83 -1.86
N THR A 330 7.68 -12.80 -2.25
CA THR A 330 9.00 -12.51 -1.70
C THR A 330 9.06 -11.11 -1.14
N LEU A 331 9.40 -10.97 0.12
CA LEU A 331 9.68 -9.68 0.73
C LEU A 331 11.05 -9.19 0.29
N ILE A 332 11.11 -8.01 -0.31
CA ILE A 332 12.33 -7.40 -0.84
C ILE A 332 12.39 -5.94 -0.36
N ASN A 333 13.43 -5.64 0.42
CA ASN A 333 13.65 -4.30 0.96
C ASN A 333 14.42 -3.41 -0.03
N ASN A 334 15.37 -4.00 -0.78
CA ASN A 334 16.17 -3.26 -1.75
C ASN A 334 15.38 -3.04 -3.06
N PRO A 335 15.11 -1.79 -3.46
CA PRO A 335 14.36 -1.50 -4.69
C PRO A 335 15.02 -2.08 -5.95
N ILE A 336 16.36 -2.12 -6.00
CA ILE A 336 17.11 -2.66 -7.14
C ILE A 336 16.83 -4.15 -7.33
N TYR A 337 16.82 -4.92 -6.23
CA TYR A 337 16.49 -6.35 -6.29
C TYR A 337 15.02 -6.57 -6.68
N ALA A 338 14.13 -5.73 -6.15
CA ALA A 338 12.73 -5.79 -6.52
C ALA A 338 12.52 -5.54 -8.03
N ASP A 339 13.30 -4.64 -8.65
CA ASP A 339 13.24 -4.38 -10.09
C ASP A 339 13.79 -5.53 -10.93
N LEU A 340 14.91 -6.13 -10.50
CA LEU A 340 15.51 -7.28 -11.18
C LEU A 340 14.59 -8.52 -11.17
N MET A 341 13.83 -8.71 -10.09
CA MET A 341 12.99 -9.90 -9.90
C MET A 341 11.61 -9.77 -10.55
N GLN A 342 11.21 -8.59 -10.99
CA GLN A 342 9.90 -8.38 -11.60
C GLN A 342 9.81 -9.03 -12.99
N GLY A 343 8.77 -9.84 -13.20
CA GLY A 343 8.53 -10.54 -14.46
C GLY A 343 9.36 -11.80 -14.65
N GLY A 344 10.17 -12.19 -13.64
CA GLY A 344 10.91 -13.44 -13.59
C GLY A 344 10.15 -14.59 -12.89
N GLU A 345 10.89 -15.46 -12.21
CA GLU A 345 10.32 -16.62 -11.50
C GLU A 345 9.60 -16.26 -10.18
N ILE A 346 9.79 -15.03 -9.67
CA ILE A 346 9.08 -14.53 -8.49
C ILE A 346 7.73 -13.94 -8.93
N ASP A 347 6.64 -14.55 -8.45
CA ASP A 347 5.28 -14.15 -8.84
C ASP A 347 4.87 -12.79 -8.25
N VAL A 348 5.24 -12.51 -6.99
CA VAL A 348 4.95 -11.23 -6.31
C VAL A 348 6.14 -10.79 -5.46
N ALA A 349 6.70 -9.63 -5.78
CA ALA A 349 7.66 -8.95 -4.92
C ALA A 349 6.93 -7.97 -3.98
N ILE A 350 7.16 -8.11 -2.67
CA ILE A 350 6.52 -7.31 -1.63
C ILE A 350 7.54 -6.34 -1.06
N SER A 351 7.31 -5.04 -1.21
CA SER A 351 8.16 -4.01 -0.63
C SER A 351 7.52 -3.41 0.62
N PRO A 352 8.08 -3.65 1.82
CA PRO A 352 7.60 -3.03 3.06
C PRO A 352 7.67 -1.51 3.03
N GLN A 353 8.68 -0.96 2.36
CA GLN A 353 8.82 0.48 2.19
C GLN A 353 7.65 1.08 1.42
N GLN A 354 7.31 0.50 0.26
CA GLN A 354 6.23 1.01 -0.57
C GLN A 354 4.88 0.91 0.15
N ALA A 355 4.63 -0.22 0.83
CA ALA A 355 3.41 -0.41 1.62
C ALA A 355 3.30 0.65 2.73
N THR A 356 4.40 0.89 3.47
CA THR A 356 4.46 1.89 4.54
C THR A 356 4.33 3.32 3.99
N THR A 357 5.05 3.63 2.91
CA THR A 357 4.99 4.97 2.29
C THR A 357 3.59 5.25 1.74
N SER A 358 2.92 4.29 1.12
CA SER A 358 1.54 4.44 0.66
C SER A 358 0.60 4.74 1.81
N SER A 359 0.74 4.04 2.94
CA SER A 359 -0.05 4.30 4.15
C SER A 359 0.23 5.70 4.73
N LEU A 360 1.50 6.16 4.71
CA LEU A 360 1.87 7.50 5.15
C LEU A 360 1.30 8.58 4.22
N LEU A 361 1.39 8.39 2.91
CA LEU A 361 0.93 9.36 1.93
C LEU A 361 -0.57 9.66 2.08
N ALA A 362 -1.39 8.68 2.42
CA ALA A 362 -2.81 8.90 2.70
C ALA A 362 -3.05 9.97 3.76
N HIS A 363 -2.21 9.97 4.81
CA HIS A 363 -2.33 10.92 5.93
C HIS A 363 -1.59 12.25 5.71
N VAL A 364 -0.68 12.31 4.74
CA VAL A 364 0.04 13.56 4.39
C VAL A 364 -0.76 14.42 3.41
N ARG A 365 -1.71 13.82 2.68
CA ARG A 365 -2.49 14.55 1.68
C ARG A 365 -3.41 15.57 2.32
N LYS A 366 -3.51 16.74 1.68
CA LYS A 366 -4.44 17.81 2.11
C LYS A 366 -5.84 17.54 1.58
N GLY A 367 -6.82 18.00 2.36
CA GLY A 367 -8.22 17.97 1.98
C GLY A 367 -8.89 16.65 2.36
N ASP A 368 -9.92 16.32 1.64
CA ASP A 368 -10.82 15.22 1.94
C ASP A 368 -10.34 13.88 1.34
N THR A 369 -9.00 13.64 1.34
CA THR A 369 -8.41 12.37 0.91
C THR A 369 -8.44 11.38 2.07
N GLU A 370 -9.29 10.37 1.96
CA GLU A 370 -9.42 9.29 2.97
C GLU A 370 -8.34 8.24 2.80
N ASN A 371 -8.07 7.81 1.56
CA ASN A 371 -7.05 6.83 1.23
C ASN A 371 -6.25 7.24 -0.01
N ALA A 372 -4.96 6.88 0.00
CA ALA A 372 -4.08 7.03 -1.15
C ALA A 372 -3.20 5.78 -1.28
N HIS A 373 -3.25 5.14 -2.43
CA HIS A 373 -2.46 3.95 -2.71
C HIS A 373 -1.53 4.18 -3.88
N SER A 374 -0.25 3.96 -3.64
CA SER A 374 0.76 3.96 -4.71
C SER A 374 0.67 2.68 -5.53
N LEU A 375 0.62 2.83 -6.83
CA LEU A 375 0.51 1.75 -7.80
C LEU A 375 1.80 1.67 -8.62
N ARG A 376 2.12 0.44 -9.08
CA ARG A 376 3.30 0.23 -9.92
C ARG A 376 4.55 0.97 -9.41
N ARG A 377 4.88 0.78 -8.12
CA ARG A 377 6.06 1.37 -7.45
C ARG A 377 6.14 2.89 -7.56
N GLY A 378 4.98 3.52 -7.54
CA GLY A 378 4.92 4.96 -7.53
C GLY A 378 4.78 5.62 -8.90
N ALA A 379 4.58 4.86 -9.97
CA ALA A 379 4.27 5.44 -11.28
C ALA A 379 2.86 6.02 -11.35
N ALA A 380 1.89 5.40 -10.65
CA ALA A 380 0.50 5.83 -10.60
C ALA A 380 -0.03 5.83 -9.16
N GLU A 381 -1.18 6.43 -8.95
CA GLU A 381 -1.88 6.44 -7.66
C GLU A 381 -3.37 6.18 -7.84
N ALA A 382 -3.96 5.58 -6.80
CA ALA A 382 -5.41 5.53 -6.63
C ALA A 382 -5.76 6.26 -5.33
N LEU A 383 -6.65 7.25 -5.44
CA LEU A 383 -7.06 8.13 -4.36
C LEU A 383 -8.53 7.88 -4.03
N GLU A 384 -8.88 7.88 -2.77
CA GLU A 384 -10.24 7.96 -2.28
C GLU A 384 -10.49 9.37 -1.75
N MET A 385 -11.42 10.08 -2.38
CA MET A 385 -11.76 11.45 -2.04
C MET A 385 -13.18 11.50 -1.47
N ILE A 386 -13.34 12.09 -0.29
CA ILE A 386 -14.68 12.39 0.25
C ILE A 386 -15.16 13.71 -0.36
N VAL A 387 -16.37 13.71 -0.89
CA VAL A 387 -16.94 14.89 -1.55
C VAL A 387 -17.73 15.73 -0.56
N HIS A 388 -17.35 16.98 -0.44
CA HIS A 388 -18.03 17.95 0.42
C HIS A 388 -18.58 19.15 -0.35
N GLY A 389 -19.51 19.87 0.28
CA GLY A 389 -20.08 21.11 -0.25
C GLY A 389 -21.34 20.90 -1.08
N ASP A 390 -21.72 21.94 -1.81
CA ASP A 390 -22.88 21.99 -2.68
C ASP A 390 -22.47 22.41 -4.12
N GLN A 391 -23.46 22.54 -5.01
CA GLN A 391 -23.21 22.94 -6.40
C GLN A 391 -22.52 24.30 -6.58
N LYS A 392 -22.55 25.18 -5.55
CA LYS A 392 -21.95 26.53 -5.61
C LYS A 392 -20.53 26.52 -5.07
N SER A 393 -20.27 25.74 -4.02
CA SER A 393 -18.99 25.68 -3.32
C SER A 393 -18.04 24.61 -3.86
N SER A 394 -18.57 23.54 -4.46
CA SER A 394 -17.81 22.42 -5.01
C SER A 394 -17.72 22.48 -6.54
N LYS A 395 -16.61 21.99 -7.08
CA LYS A 395 -16.41 21.86 -8.54
C LYS A 395 -16.99 20.57 -9.11
N VAL A 396 -17.36 19.62 -8.23
CA VAL A 396 -17.80 18.27 -8.63
C VAL A 396 -19.24 17.97 -8.22
N VAL A 397 -19.75 18.50 -7.11
CA VAL A 397 -21.11 18.22 -6.62
C VAL A 397 -22.17 18.69 -7.60
N GLY A 398 -23.14 17.81 -7.88
CA GLY A 398 -24.26 18.04 -8.78
C GLY A 398 -23.90 18.02 -10.26
N ARG A 399 -22.68 17.59 -10.63
CA ARG A 399 -22.21 17.49 -12.00
C ARG A 399 -22.09 16.03 -12.43
N ALA A 400 -22.46 15.74 -13.68
CA ALA A 400 -22.14 14.47 -14.29
C ALA A 400 -20.64 14.36 -14.57
N ILE A 401 -20.08 13.16 -14.51
CA ILE A 401 -18.64 12.93 -14.70
C ILE A 401 -18.13 13.50 -16.02
N GLN A 402 -18.90 13.40 -17.09
CA GLN A 402 -18.54 13.99 -18.40
C GLN A 402 -18.39 15.51 -18.38
N ASP A 403 -19.04 16.19 -17.45
CA ASP A 403 -19.01 17.65 -17.32
C ASP A 403 -17.89 18.13 -16.38
N ILE A 404 -17.21 17.19 -15.71
CA ILE A 404 -16.09 17.47 -14.79
C ILE A 404 -14.81 17.51 -15.61
N LYS A 405 -14.11 18.65 -15.57
CA LYS A 405 -12.78 18.79 -16.20
C LYS A 405 -11.72 18.08 -15.34
N SER A 406 -11.61 16.78 -15.51
CA SER A 406 -10.56 15.99 -14.85
C SER A 406 -9.18 16.39 -15.35
N PRO A 407 -8.15 16.43 -14.47
CA PRO A 407 -6.76 16.61 -14.88
C PRO A 407 -6.32 15.51 -15.87
N PRO A 408 -5.36 15.78 -16.77
CA PRO A 408 -4.84 14.78 -17.68
C PRO A 408 -4.34 13.54 -16.90
N GLY A 409 -4.72 12.36 -17.36
CA GLY A 409 -4.33 11.12 -16.70
C GLY A 409 -5.09 10.79 -15.41
N ALA A 410 -6.12 11.53 -15.05
CA ALA A 410 -7.00 11.22 -13.94
C ALA A 410 -8.33 10.62 -14.44
N THR A 411 -8.71 9.47 -13.88
CA THR A 411 -9.97 8.78 -14.19
C THR A 411 -10.78 8.60 -12.91
N LEU A 412 -12.00 9.13 -12.88
CA LEU A 412 -12.96 8.83 -11.84
C LEU A 412 -13.50 7.42 -12.11
N ALA A 413 -13.13 6.46 -11.27
CA ALA A 413 -13.35 5.05 -11.58
C ALA A 413 -14.60 4.47 -10.93
N ALA A 414 -14.90 4.87 -9.70
CA ALA A 414 -16.08 4.44 -8.95
C ALA A 414 -16.39 5.44 -7.83
N LEU A 415 -17.57 5.33 -7.24
CA LEU A 415 -17.91 6.01 -6.02
C LEU A 415 -18.70 5.09 -5.07
N VAL A 416 -18.69 5.40 -3.79
CA VAL A 416 -19.58 4.79 -2.80
C VAL A 416 -20.50 5.87 -2.25
N ARG A 417 -21.79 5.59 -2.30
CA ARG A 417 -22.87 6.44 -1.79
C ARG A 417 -23.74 5.62 -0.86
N ASP A 418 -23.91 6.06 0.37
CA ASP A 418 -24.71 5.37 1.40
C ASP A 418 -24.33 3.87 1.57
N GLY A 419 -23.06 3.53 1.39
CA GLY A 419 -22.55 2.17 1.47
C GLY A 419 -22.74 1.32 0.19
N GLU A 420 -23.39 1.86 -0.83
CA GLU A 420 -23.58 1.18 -2.11
C GLU A 420 -22.53 1.60 -3.14
N VAL A 421 -22.04 0.61 -3.89
CA VAL A 421 -21.02 0.81 -4.94
C VAL A 421 -21.68 1.27 -6.23
N VAL A 422 -21.24 2.39 -6.76
CA VAL A 422 -21.61 2.92 -8.06
C VAL A 422 -20.36 3.01 -8.93
N ILE A 423 -20.32 2.26 -10.01
CA ILE A 423 -19.24 2.38 -10.99
C ILE A 423 -19.45 3.67 -11.80
N ALA A 424 -18.40 4.44 -11.93
CA ALA A 424 -18.48 5.75 -12.54
C ALA A 424 -18.63 5.66 -14.07
N HIS A 425 -19.79 6.06 -14.58
CA HIS A 425 -20.07 6.24 -15.99
C HIS A 425 -20.14 7.72 -16.35
N HIS A 426 -20.19 8.06 -17.64
CA HIS A 426 -20.18 9.45 -18.12
C HIS A 426 -21.34 10.28 -17.57
N ASP A 427 -22.51 9.67 -17.34
CA ASP A 427 -23.75 10.26 -16.85
C ASP A 427 -23.90 10.21 -15.32
N THR A 428 -22.98 9.56 -14.61
CA THR A 428 -23.01 9.46 -13.14
C THR A 428 -22.82 10.86 -12.53
N VAL A 429 -23.79 11.29 -11.71
CA VAL A 429 -23.76 12.57 -11.01
C VAL A 429 -23.12 12.37 -9.63
N ILE A 430 -22.16 13.23 -9.28
CA ILE A 430 -21.51 13.22 -7.97
C ILE A 430 -22.35 14.01 -6.96
N GLU A 431 -22.51 13.46 -5.76
CA GLU A 431 -23.22 14.06 -4.66
C GLU A 431 -22.31 14.33 -3.45
N SER A 432 -22.74 15.22 -2.56
CA SER A 432 -22.05 15.48 -1.30
C SER A 432 -22.11 14.24 -0.42
N GLY A 433 -20.98 13.85 0.19
CA GLY A 433 -20.84 12.63 0.97
C GLY A 433 -20.39 11.40 0.17
N ASP A 434 -20.29 11.48 -1.17
CA ASP A 434 -19.73 10.40 -1.98
C ASP A 434 -18.25 10.18 -1.64
N HIS A 435 -17.84 8.90 -1.55
CA HIS A 435 -16.45 8.49 -1.57
C HIS A 435 -16.06 8.18 -3.02
N VAL A 436 -15.33 9.08 -3.67
CA VAL A 436 -14.96 8.95 -5.08
C VAL A 436 -13.57 8.38 -5.21
N ILE A 437 -13.43 7.29 -5.95
CA ILE A 437 -12.16 6.65 -6.23
C ILE A 437 -11.64 7.18 -7.57
N VAL A 438 -10.48 7.85 -7.51
CA VAL A 438 -9.81 8.46 -8.66
C VAL A 438 -8.49 7.74 -8.92
N PHE A 439 -8.32 7.26 -10.14
CA PHE A 439 -7.06 6.70 -10.61
C PHE A 439 -6.24 7.79 -11.31
N VAL A 440 -4.98 7.98 -10.92
CA VAL A 440 -4.07 8.99 -11.45
C VAL A 440 -2.84 8.31 -12.02
N VAL A 441 -2.72 8.30 -13.34
CA VAL A 441 -1.62 7.64 -14.06
C VAL A 441 -0.29 8.37 -13.86
N ASP A 442 -0.33 9.72 -13.78
CA ASP A 442 0.85 10.56 -13.56
C ASP A 442 0.71 11.31 -12.24
N LYS A 443 1.56 10.99 -11.27
CA LYS A 443 1.58 11.60 -9.94
C LYS A 443 1.68 13.12 -9.94
N GLN A 444 2.28 13.75 -10.95
CA GLN A 444 2.35 15.19 -11.03
C GLN A 444 0.96 15.85 -11.03
N ASN A 445 -0.06 15.11 -11.46
CA ASN A 445 -1.43 15.59 -11.52
C ASN A 445 -2.22 15.35 -10.21
N THR A 446 -1.64 14.69 -9.21
CA THR A 446 -2.32 14.39 -7.93
C THR A 446 -2.83 15.66 -7.24
N LYS A 447 -2.00 16.71 -7.15
CA LYS A 447 -2.44 18.01 -6.58
C LYS A 447 -3.58 18.67 -7.35
N ALA A 448 -3.62 18.49 -8.66
CA ALA A 448 -4.72 19.01 -9.46
C ALA A 448 -6.03 18.24 -9.17
N VAL A 449 -5.94 16.94 -8.88
CA VAL A 449 -7.09 16.14 -8.43
C VAL A 449 -7.54 16.57 -7.04
N GLU A 450 -6.65 16.72 -6.07
CA GLU A 450 -6.99 17.24 -4.73
C GLU A 450 -7.71 18.60 -4.81
N LYS A 451 -7.18 19.50 -5.64
CA LYS A 451 -7.79 20.82 -5.86
C LYS A 451 -9.15 20.76 -6.57
N LEU A 452 -9.41 19.70 -7.36
CA LEU A 452 -10.71 19.49 -8.00
C LEU A 452 -11.79 19.16 -6.95
N PHE A 453 -11.43 18.38 -5.92
CA PHE A 453 -12.34 17.97 -4.85
C PHE A 453 -12.38 18.94 -3.65
N SER A 454 -11.44 19.87 -3.56
CA SER A 454 -11.43 20.87 -2.47
C SER A 454 -12.61 21.83 -2.56
N VAL A 455 -13.21 22.15 -1.42
CA VAL A 455 -14.31 23.13 -1.30
C VAL A 455 -13.74 24.55 -1.22
N GLY A 456 -14.43 25.53 -1.78
CA GLY A 456 -14.03 26.94 -1.67
C GLY A 456 -14.14 27.49 -0.24
N PHE A 457 -13.30 28.48 0.10
CA PHE A 457 -13.15 29.07 1.45
C PHE A 457 -14.45 29.61 2.11
N ASN A 458 -15.55 29.69 1.40
CA ASN A 458 -16.82 30.24 1.91
C ASN A 458 -17.76 29.18 2.50
N PHE A 459 -17.30 27.96 2.71
CA PHE A 459 -18.16 26.87 3.20
C PHE A 459 -18.04 26.63 4.72
N PHE A 460 -17.02 27.20 5.39
CA PHE A 460 -16.81 27.09 6.84
C PHE A 460 -17.13 28.39 7.56
#